data_cf4604fe660acb54f88007ba3ca472b5
#
_entry.id   cf4604fe660acb54f88007ba3ca472b5
#
_cell.length_a   1.000
_cell.length_b   1.000
_cell.length_c   1.000
_cell.angle_alpha   90.00
_cell.angle_beta   90.00
_cell.angle_gamma   90.00
#
_symmetry.space_group_name_H-M   'P 1'
#
loop_
_entity.id
_entity.type
_entity.pdbx_description
1 polymer ?
#
loop_
_entity_poly.entity_id
_entity_poly.type
_entity_poly.pdbx_seq_one_letter_code
_entity_poly.pdbx_strand_id
1 'polypeptide(L)'
;ITVGMQQRTEILKMLYRDNEILIFDEPTAVLTPQEIDELMQIMKNLAAEGKSILFISHKLAEIMAVADRCTVLRKGKYIGTVNTKDTTPAELSAMMVGRNVNFHVEKKPAEPGDVVLEVRNMTMASKVHKNNAVKNVSFQVRRGEIVCIAGIDGNGQTELVYGLTGLEPLVSGELFLCGQDITHTSIRKRSTMGMSHIPEDRHKHGLVLDYSLEDNMVLQRYFEPEFTDKAGFLRRKNIRGYAERLIEQYDVRSGQGPVTIARSMSGGNQQKAIVAREIDKDPELLVAVQPTRGLDVGAIEYIHRQLVAQRDEGKAVLLVSLELDEVMDVPDRILVMYEGEIVGELDPKTTTQEELGLYMAGAKRDEVKA
;
A
#
# COMPACT_ATOMS: atom_id res chain seq x y z
N ILE A 1 -20.85 -3.15 -3.99
CA ILE A 1 -20.34 -1.94 -4.66
C ILE A 1 -18.90 -1.70 -4.21
N THR A 2 -18.04 -1.22 -5.10
CA THR A 2 -16.62 -0.92 -4.79
C THR A 2 -16.51 0.26 -3.84
N VAL A 3 -15.37 0.41 -3.17
CA VAL A 3 -15.12 1.54 -2.25
C VAL A 3 -15.23 2.87 -3.02
N GLY A 4 -14.74 2.94 -4.25
CA GLY A 4 -14.88 4.12 -5.11
C GLY A 4 -16.35 4.49 -5.39
N MET A 5 -17.22 3.52 -5.67
CA MET A 5 -18.66 3.77 -5.82
C MET A 5 -19.32 4.26 -4.53
N GLN A 6 -18.90 3.73 -3.37
CA GLN A 6 -19.38 4.19 -2.06
C GLN A 6 -18.99 5.65 -1.84
N GLN A 7 -17.76 6.01 -2.13
CA GLN A 7 -17.27 7.38 -1.97
C GLN A 7 -17.99 8.38 -2.88
N ARG A 8 -18.18 8.04 -4.16
CA ARG A 8 -18.99 8.88 -5.08
C ARG A 8 -20.42 9.05 -4.55
N THR A 9 -21.03 8.01 -3.99
CA THR A 9 -22.36 8.09 -3.40
C THR A 9 -22.41 9.05 -2.22
N GLU A 10 -21.39 9.05 -1.34
CA GLU A 10 -21.32 9.99 -0.22
C GLU A 10 -21.14 11.44 -0.70
N ILE A 11 -20.30 11.67 -1.72
CA ILE A 11 -20.12 12.99 -2.33
C ILE A 11 -21.46 13.48 -2.92
N LEU A 12 -22.16 12.66 -3.70
CA LEU A 12 -23.45 13.00 -4.27
C LEU A 12 -24.51 13.30 -3.20
N LYS A 13 -24.57 12.51 -2.13
CA LYS A 13 -25.45 12.76 -0.98
C LYS A 13 -25.21 14.13 -0.35
N MET A 14 -23.96 14.49 -0.19
CA MET A 14 -23.57 15.77 0.39
C MET A 14 -23.97 16.94 -0.53
N LEU A 15 -23.69 16.83 -1.82
CA LEU A 15 -24.05 17.84 -2.82
C LEU A 15 -25.56 18.01 -2.94
N TYR A 16 -26.33 16.94 -2.89
CA TYR A 16 -27.79 16.97 -2.97
C TYR A 16 -28.45 17.75 -1.81
N ARG A 17 -27.79 17.82 -0.63
CA ARG A 17 -28.34 18.49 0.56
C ARG A 17 -28.22 20.01 0.52
N ASP A 18 -27.54 20.58 -0.46
CA ASP A 18 -27.34 22.04 -0.65
C ASP A 18 -26.88 22.79 0.61
N ASN A 19 -25.94 22.20 1.34
CA ASN A 19 -25.39 22.78 2.55
C ASN A 19 -24.46 23.97 2.20
N GLU A 20 -24.39 24.97 3.10
CA GLU A 20 -23.47 26.12 2.96
C GLU A 20 -22.03 25.79 3.35
N ILE A 21 -21.84 24.81 4.26
CA ILE A 21 -20.53 24.36 4.73
C ILE A 21 -20.38 22.88 4.35
N LEU A 22 -19.34 22.59 3.60
CA LEU A 22 -19.02 21.26 3.11
C LEU A 22 -17.71 20.79 3.74
N ILE A 23 -17.68 19.56 4.28
CA ILE A 23 -16.49 18.97 4.87
C ILE A 23 -16.14 17.73 4.08
N PHE A 24 -14.96 17.72 3.46
CA PHE A 24 -14.39 16.60 2.72
C PHE A 24 -13.20 16.05 3.49
N ASP A 25 -13.26 14.79 3.90
CA ASP A 25 -12.19 14.09 4.57
C ASP A 25 -11.60 13.02 3.63
N GLU A 26 -10.41 13.28 3.11
CA GLU A 26 -9.68 12.45 2.14
C GLU A 26 -10.54 11.94 0.96
N PRO A 27 -11.26 12.82 0.23
CA PRO A 27 -12.27 12.40 -0.73
C PRO A 27 -11.70 11.74 -1.99
N THR A 28 -10.39 11.77 -2.19
CA THR A 28 -9.70 11.33 -3.41
C THR A 28 -9.01 9.97 -3.28
N ALA A 29 -9.07 9.34 -2.11
CA ALA A 29 -8.27 8.14 -1.79
C ALA A 29 -8.49 6.93 -2.71
N VAL A 30 -9.61 6.89 -3.46
CA VAL A 30 -9.99 5.76 -4.34
C VAL A 30 -10.49 6.23 -5.71
N LEU A 31 -10.21 7.47 -6.07
CA LEU A 31 -10.59 8.07 -7.35
C LEU A 31 -9.46 7.95 -8.37
N THR A 32 -9.83 7.87 -9.65
CA THR A 32 -8.87 7.97 -10.76
C THR A 32 -8.35 9.41 -10.89
N PRO A 33 -7.22 9.65 -11.56
CA PRO A 33 -6.71 11.00 -11.78
C PRO A 33 -7.73 11.93 -12.42
N GLN A 34 -8.47 11.46 -13.41
CA GLN A 34 -9.51 12.24 -14.09
C GLN A 34 -10.65 12.62 -13.13
N GLU A 35 -11.06 11.68 -12.27
CA GLU A 35 -12.09 11.93 -11.25
C GLU A 35 -11.62 12.88 -10.15
N ILE A 36 -10.33 12.86 -9.83
CA ILE A 36 -9.71 13.83 -8.91
C ILE A 36 -9.80 15.23 -9.50
N ASP A 37 -9.41 15.40 -10.76
CA ASP A 37 -9.48 16.69 -11.45
C ASP A 37 -10.91 17.21 -11.53
N GLU A 38 -11.88 16.35 -11.85
CA GLU A 38 -13.31 16.70 -11.85
C GLU A 38 -13.78 17.14 -10.45
N LEU A 39 -13.42 16.41 -9.39
CA LEU A 39 -13.78 16.77 -8.03
C LEU A 39 -13.16 18.11 -7.60
N MET A 40 -11.88 18.35 -7.93
CA MET A 40 -11.21 19.62 -7.66
C MET A 40 -11.93 20.78 -8.37
N GLN A 41 -12.37 20.56 -9.62
CA GLN A 41 -13.13 21.56 -10.35
C GLN A 41 -14.52 21.82 -9.74
N ILE A 42 -15.22 20.77 -9.30
CA ILE A 42 -16.50 20.89 -8.59
C ILE A 42 -16.32 21.72 -7.30
N MET A 43 -15.28 21.46 -6.51
CA MET A 43 -14.99 22.21 -5.29
C MET A 43 -14.73 23.70 -5.58
N LYS A 44 -13.95 24.01 -6.62
CA LYS A 44 -13.73 25.40 -7.06
C LYS A 44 -15.04 26.10 -7.45
N ASN A 45 -15.91 25.42 -8.18
CA ASN A 45 -17.19 25.98 -8.61
C ASN A 45 -18.09 26.25 -7.40
N LEU A 46 -18.18 25.33 -6.45
CA LEU A 46 -18.96 25.50 -5.22
C LEU A 46 -18.43 26.66 -4.35
N ALA A 47 -17.10 26.80 -4.26
CA ALA A 47 -16.49 27.92 -3.56
C ALA A 47 -16.81 29.26 -4.26
N ALA A 48 -16.82 29.29 -5.59
CA ALA A 48 -17.20 30.45 -6.38
C ALA A 48 -18.69 30.81 -6.23
N GLU A 49 -19.57 29.85 -5.96
CA GLU A 49 -20.97 30.03 -5.62
C GLU A 49 -21.19 30.51 -4.17
N GLY A 50 -20.13 30.69 -3.39
CA GLY A 50 -20.17 31.16 -2.01
C GLY A 50 -20.24 30.09 -0.94
N LYS A 51 -20.12 28.80 -1.28
CA LYS A 51 -20.04 27.72 -0.30
C LYS A 51 -18.69 27.76 0.42
N SER A 52 -18.71 27.41 1.70
CA SER A 52 -17.49 27.24 2.50
C SER A 52 -17.05 25.79 2.50
N ILE A 53 -15.80 25.53 2.11
CA ILE A 53 -15.28 24.16 2.00
C ILE A 53 -14.15 23.94 2.99
N LEU A 54 -14.27 22.93 3.84
CA LEU A 54 -13.19 22.41 4.67
C LEU A 54 -12.72 21.07 4.03
N PHE A 55 -11.51 21.08 3.50
CA PHE A 55 -10.92 19.95 2.79
C PHE A 55 -9.74 19.39 3.59
N ILE A 56 -9.80 18.12 3.92
CA ILE A 56 -8.74 17.41 4.63
C ILE A 56 -8.07 16.47 3.63
N SER A 57 -6.79 16.66 3.42
CA SER A 57 -5.96 15.78 2.57
C SER A 57 -4.50 15.80 3.04
N HIS A 58 -3.79 14.72 2.79
CA HIS A 58 -2.33 14.66 2.89
C HIS A 58 -1.64 14.79 1.52
N LYS A 59 -2.41 14.82 0.43
CA LYS A 59 -1.92 14.97 -0.95
C LYS A 59 -1.72 16.46 -1.27
N LEU A 60 -0.46 16.87 -1.23
CA LEU A 60 -0.11 18.29 -1.36
C LEU A 60 -0.51 18.90 -2.71
N ALA A 61 -0.43 18.10 -3.80
CA ALA A 61 -0.86 18.55 -5.13
C ALA A 61 -2.35 18.99 -5.14
N GLU A 62 -3.21 18.22 -4.47
CA GLU A 62 -4.64 18.53 -4.36
C GLU A 62 -4.87 19.81 -3.54
N ILE A 63 -4.16 19.94 -2.41
CA ILE A 63 -4.22 21.15 -1.55
C ILE A 63 -3.81 22.38 -2.34
N MET A 64 -2.69 22.31 -3.07
CA MET A 64 -2.18 23.42 -3.88
C MET A 64 -3.12 23.76 -5.06
N ALA A 65 -3.85 22.77 -5.57
CA ALA A 65 -4.75 22.96 -6.71
C ALA A 65 -6.05 23.66 -6.32
N VAL A 66 -6.61 23.43 -5.12
CA VAL A 66 -7.98 23.86 -4.80
C VAL A 66 -8.09 24.80 -3.60
N ALA A 67 -7.20 24.72 -2.61
CA ALA A 67 -7.33 25.48 -1.37
C ALA A 67 -6.81 26.92 -1.50
N ASP A 68 -7.49 27.89 -0.87
CA ASP A 68 -6.97 29.26 -0.74
C ASP A 68 -5.91 29.36 0.35
N ARG A 69 -6.09 28.59 1.44
CA ARG A 69 -5.18 28.53 2.59
C ARG A 69 -5.14 27.14 3.17
N CYS A 70 -3.99 26.78 3.72
CA CYS A 70 -3.76 25.50 4.37
C CYS A 70 -3.41 25.69 5.84
N THR A 71 -4.11 24.98 6.73
CA THR A 71 -3.78 24.89 8.16
C THR A 71 -3.13 23.55 8.43
N VAL A 72 -1.90 23.58 8.93
CA VAL A 72 -1.14 22.35 9.23
C VAL A 72 -1.32 21.95 10.67
N LEU A 73 -1.74 20.70 10.88
CA LEU A 73 -1.79 20.02 12.18
C LEU A 73 -0.73 18.94 12.23
N ARG A 74 0.00 18.85 13.33
CA ARG A 74 0.99 17.80 13.56
C ARG A 74 0.93 17.29 15.00
N LYS A 75 0.72 15.99 15.19
CA LYS A 75 0.57 15.35 16.52
C LYS A 75 -0.45 16.06 17.41
N GLY A 76 -1.60 16.44 16.84
CA GLY A 76 -2.68 17.13 17.52
C GLY A 76 -2.41 18.60 17.85
N LYS A 77 -1.29 19.17 17.36
CA LYS A 77 -0.94 20.58 17.61
C LYS A 77 -1.08 21.38 16.32
N TYR A 78 -1.58 22.62 16.47
CA TYR A 78 -1.56 23.62 15.43
C TYR A 78 -0.11 24.05 15.18
N ILE A 79 0.33 23.96 13.92
CA ILE A 79 1.69 24.34 13.49
C ILE A 79 1.68 25.73 12.82
N GLY A 80 0.66 26.01 12.02
CA GLY A 80 0.52 27.27 11.33
C GLY A 80 -0.54 27.22 10.26
N THR A 81 -0.91 28.39 9.75
CA THR A 81 -1.78 28.57 8.57
C THR A 81 -1.03 29.41 7.54
N VAL A 82 -1.02 28.96 6.30
CA VAL A 82 -0.37 29.63 5.17
C VAL A 82 -1.36 29.75 4.01
N ASN A 83 -1.21 30.81 3.19
CA ASN A 83 -1.92 30.87 1.92
C ASN A 83 -1.22 29.95 0.92
N THR A 84 -1.97 29.22 0.15
CA THR A 84 -1.41 28.26 -0.84
C THR A 84 -0.60 28.98 -1.92
N LYS A 85 -0.93 30.23 -2.24
CA LYS A 85 -0.19 31.05 -3.20
C LYS A 85 1.20 31.49 -2.72
N ASP A 86 1.43 31.50 -1.41
CA ASP A 86 2.64 32.00 -0.76
C ASP A 86 3.53 30.90 -0.22
N THR A 87 3.23 29.64 -0.51
CA THR A 87 3.95 28.47 -0.01
C THR A 87 4.23 27.45 -1.12
N THR A 88 5.03 26.45 -0.79
CA THR A 88 5.38 25.35 -1.70
C THR A 88 5.01 23.99 -1.10
N PRO A 89 4.83 22.92 -1.91
CA PRO A 89 4.64 21.56 -1.40
C PRO A 89 5.74 21.13 -0.43
N ALA A 90 6.99 21.53 -0.69
CA ALA A 90 8.14 21.18 0.17
C ALA A 90 8.02 21.86 1.56
N GLU A 91 7.61 23.13 1.62
CA GLU A 91 7.39 23.84 2.87
C GLU A 91 6.21 23.25 3.66
N LEU A 92 5.09 22.97 3.00
CA LEU A 92 3.93 22.32 3.65
C LEU A 92 4.32 20.95 4.22
N SER A 93 5.05 20.15 3.45
CA SER A 93 5.57 18.85 3.90
C SER A 93 6.49 18.99 5.12
N ALA A 94 7.42 19.96 5.10
CA ALA A 94 8.29 20.23 6.23
C ALA A 94 7.50 20.62 7.49
N MET A 95 6.43 21.41 7.34
CA MET A 95 5.53 21.76 8.46
C MET A 95 4.80 20.51 8.99
N MET A 96 4.29 19.65 8.10
CA MET A 96 3.56 18.42 8.47
C MET A 96 4.45 17.42 9.21
N VAL A 97 5.66 17.17 8.72
CA VAL A 97 6.59 16.16 9.26
C VAL A 97 7.49 16.73 10.34
N GLY A 98 7.86 18.01 10.25
CA GLY A 98 8.76 18.71 11.16
C GLY A 98 10.23 18.62 10.78
N ARG A 99 10.52 18.15 9.58
CA ARG A 99 11.81 18.13 8.90
C ARG A 99 11.60 18.18 7.40
N ASN A 100 12.63 18.47 6.65
CA ASN A 100 12.55 18.32 5.20
C ASN A 100 12.27 16.87 4.82
N VAL A 101 11.38 16.67 3.87
CA VAL A 101 11.00 15.36 3.32
C VAL A 101 11.46 15.31 1.87
N ASN A 102 12.09 14.22 1.51
CA ASN A 102 12.38 13.93 0.12
C ASN A 102 11.25 13.04 -0.42
N PHE A 103 10.48 13.55 -1.38
CA PHE A 103 9.40 12.77 -2.02
C PHE A 103 9.96 11.75 -3.01
N HIS A 104 11.13 12.01 -3.58
CA HIS A 104 11.79 11.05 -4.45
C HIS A 104 12.55 10.03 -3.61
N VAL A 105 12.30 8.77 -3.88
CA VAL A 105 13.02 7.67 -3.25
C VAL A 105 14.36 7.51 -3.96
N GLU A 106 15.44 7.93 -3.28
CA GLU A 106 16.79 7.67 -3.77
C GLU A 106 17.05 6.16 -3.79
N LYS A 107 17.26 5.61 -4.96
CA LYS A 107 17.57 4.19 -5.16
C LYS A 107 18.65 4.01 -6.21
N LYS A 108 19.47 2.98 -6.03
CA LYS A 108 20.47 2.58 -7.02
C LYS A 108 19.77 2.00 -8.25
N PRO A 109 20.40 1.96 -9.43
CA PRO A 109 19.89 1.16 -10.54
C PRO A 109 19.65 -0.28 -10.09
N ALA A 110 18.53 -0.88 -10.52
CA ALA A 110 18.25 -2.27 -10.23
C ALA A 110 19.24 -3.18 -10.96
N GLU A 111 19.68 -4.24 -10.30
CA GLU A 111 20.47 -5.33 -10.88
C GLU A 111 19.68 -6.64 -10.69
N PRO A 112 18.65 -6.89 -11.53
CA PRO A 112 17.78 -8.06 -11.35
C PRO A 112 18.56 -9.37 -11.50
N GLY A 113 18.51 -10.20 -10.46
CA GLY A 113 19.12 -11.52 -10.42
C GLY A 113 18.18 -12.66 -10.83
N ASP A 114 18.24 -13.77 -10.11
CA ASP A 114 17.42 -14.96 -10.36
C ASP A 114 15.93 -14.69 -10.08
N VAL A 115 15.06 -15.47 -10.76
CA VAL A 115 13.62 -15.42 -10.54
C VAL A 115 13.29 -15.98 -9.16
N VAL A 116 12.60 -15.16 -8.36
CA VAL A 116 12.10 -15.54 -7.02
C VAL A 116 10.64 -15.94 -7.08
N LEU A 117 9.79 -15.12 -7.70
CA LEU A 117 8.39 -15.45 -7.95
C LEU A 117 8.17 -15.66 -9.44
N GLU A 118 7.55 -16.78 -9.79
CA GLU A 118 7.04 -17.02 -11.13
C GLU A 118 5.56 -17.37 -11.07
N VAL A 119 4.76 -16.64 -11.81
CA VAL A 119 3.32 -16.81 -11.97
C VAL A 119 3.06 -17.25 -13.40
N ARG A 120 2.39 -18.38 -13.60
CA ARG A 120 2.07 -18.93 -14.91
C ARG A 120 0.56 -19.13 -15.07
N ASN A 121 -0.02 -18.42 -16.03
CA ASN A 121 -1.42 -18.57 -16.45
C ASN A 121 -2.43 -18.54 -15.30
N MET A 122 -2.17 -17.72 -14.30
CA MET A 122 -2.97 -17.64 -13.08
C MET A 122 -4.36 -17.11 -13.36
N THR A 123 -5.37 -17.83 -12.92
CA THR A 123 -6.78 -17.46 -13.00
C THR A 123 -7.43 -17.56 -11.63
N MET A 124 -8.15 -16.50 -11.23
CA MET A 124 -8.86 -16.42 -9.94
C MET A 124 -10.33 -16.13 -10.16
N ALA A 125 -11.20 -16.81 -9.40
CA ALA A 125 -12.62 -16.54 -9.41
C ALA A 125 -12.94 -15.19 -8.74
N SER A 126 -13.94 -14.48 -9.25
CA SER A 126 -14.52 -13.34 -8.53
C SER A 126 -15.55 -13.83 -7.50
N LYS A 127 -15.54 -13.21 -6.31
CA LYS A 127 -16.59 -13.42 -5.29
C LYS A 127 -17.85 -12.60 -5.55
N VAL A 128 -17.76 -11.59 -6.40
CA VAL A 128 -18.83 -10.60 -6.63
C VAL A 128 -19.51 -10.85 -7.99
N HIS A 129 -18.74 -11.25 -8.98
CA HIS A 129 -19.22 -11.42 -10.36
C HIS A 129 -19.12 -12.89 -10.80
N LYS A 130 -19.89 -13.26 -11.83
CA LYS A 130 -19.82 -14.62 -12.41
C LYS A 130 -18.54 -14.87 -13.22
N ASN A 131 -17.83 -13.82 -13.62
CA ASN A 131 -16.60 -13.90 -14.40
C ASN A 131 -15.39 -14.03 -13.47
N ASN A 132 -14.27 -14.53 -14.00
CA ASN A 132 -13.01 -14.55 -13.26
C ASN A 132 -12.50 -13.12 -13.00
N ALA A 133 -12.00 -12.89 -11.79
CA ALA A 133 -11.40 -11.62 -11.40
C ALA A 133 -9.96 -11.47 -11.93
N VAL A 134 -9.24 -12.59 -12.07
CA VAL A 134 -7.91 -12.66 -12.70
C VAL A 134 -7.98 -13.66 -13.84
N LYS A 135 -7.45 -13.30 -15.00
CA LYS A 135 -7.62 -14.03 -16.25
C LYS A 135 -6.27 -14.30 -16.89
N ASN A 136 -5.77 -15.52 -16.74
CA ASN A 136 -4.58 -16.02 -17.42
C ASN A 136 -3.33 -15.12 -17.24
N VAL A 137 -3.10 -14.62 -16.02
CA VAL A 137 -1.99 -13.71 -15.72
C VAL A 137 -0.70 -14.47 -15.56
N SER A 138 0.36 -13.98 -16.24
CA SER A 138 1.72 -14.53 -16.14
C SER A 138 2.73 -13.39 -15.96
N PHE A 139 3.63 -13.53 -14.98
CA PHE A 139 4.73 -12.60 -14.75
C PHE A 139 5.78 -13.21 -13.83
N GLN A 140 6.93 -12.54 -13.72
CA GLN A 140 8.02 -12.93 -12.83
C GLN A 140 8.46 -11.74 -11.98
N VAL A 141 8.98 -12.02 -10.77
CA VAL A 141 9.68 -11.05 -9.92
C VAL A 141 11.05 -11.62 -9.58
N ARG A 142 12.11 -10.83 -9.78
CA ARG A 142 13.49 -11.25 -9.61
C ARG A 142 14.10 -10.70 -8.34
N ARG A 143 15.20 -11.29 -7.88
CA ARG A 143 16.03 -10.72 -6.82
C ARG A 143 16.49 -9.33 -7.21
N GLY A 144 16.52 -8.42 -6.23
CA GLY A 144 17.01 -7.06 -6.43
C GLY A 144 16.13 -6.19 -7.33
N GLU A 145 14.85 -6.55 -7.52
CA GLU A 145 13.88 -5.68 -8.20
C GLU A 145 12.61 -5.47 -7.39
N ILE A 146 12.00 -4.31 -7.58
CA ILE A 146 10.63 -4.00 -7.18
C ILE A 146 9.76 -4.00 -8.44
N VAL A 147 8.83 -4.94 -8.52
CA VAL A 147 7.78 -4.97 -9.55
C VAL A 147 6.50 -4.44 -8.95
N CYS A 148 5.87 -3.47 -9.61
CA CYS A 148 4.57 -2.93 -9.18
C CYS A 148 3.43 -3.45 -10.05
N ILE A 149 2.38 -3.96 -9.44
CA ILE A 149 1.07 -4.15 -10.09
C ILE A 149 0.28 -2.87 -9.87
N ALA A 150 0.14 -2.09 -10.93
CA ALA A 150 -0.66 -0.86 -10.95
C ALA A 150 -2.06 -1.12 -11.52
N GLY A 151 -3.03 -0.28 -11.20
CA GLY A 151 -4.38 -0.36 -11.74
C GLY A 151 -5.37 0.41 -10.88
N ILE A 152 -6.63 0.44 -11.32
CA ILE A 152 -7.75 1.03 -10.56
C ILE A 152 -8.34 -0.04 -9.65
N ASP A 153 -8.88 0.37 -8.50
CA ASP A 153 -9.54 -0.53 -7.55
C ASP A 153 -10.63 -1.39 -8.23
N GLY A 154 -10.61 -2.68 -7.92
CA GLY A 154 -11.59 -3.64 -8.46
C GLY A 154 -11.19 -4.31 -9.78
N ASN A 155 -9.99 -4.09 -10.28
CA ASN A 155 -9.47 -4.74 -11.50
C ASN A 155 -8.86 -6.14 -11.26
N GLY A 156 -8.98 -6.71 -10.05
CA GLY A 156 -8.53 -8.07 -9.74
C GLY A 156 -7.23 -8.14 -8.93
N GLN A 157 -6.65 -7.00 -8.51
CA GLN A 157 -5.42 -6.97 -7.72
C GLN A 157 -5.57 -7.71 -6.38
N THR A 158 -6.69 -7.52 -5.69
CA THR A 158 -6.97 -8.19 -4.41
C THR A 158 -7.04 -9.71 -4.58
N GLU A 159 -7.74 -10.20 -5.62
CA GLU A 159 -7.85 -11.62 -5.91
C GLU A 159 -6.50 -12.21 -6.35
N LEU A 160 -5.72 -11.46 -7.13
CA LEU A 160 -4.35 -11.86 -7.49
C LEU A 160 -3.51 -12.09 -6.22
N VAL A 161 -3.50 -11.14 -5.30
CA VAL A 161 -2.76 -11.25 -4.04
C VAL A 161 -3.27 -12.41 -3.18
N TYR A 162 -4.58 -12.62 -3.11
CA TYR A 162 -5.16 -13.74 -2.33
C TYR A 162 -4.72 -15.08 -2.89
N GLY A 163 -4.66 -15.25 -4.20
CA GLY A 163 -4.10 -16.44 -4.82
C GLY A 163 -2.61 -16.62 -4.56
N LEU A 164 -1.81 -15.54 -4.72
CA LEU A 164 -0.36 -15.55 -4.47
C LEU A 164 -0.03 -15.91 -3.02
N THR A 165 -0.77 -15.39 -2.06
CA THR A 165 -0.54 -15.63 -0.62
C THR A 165 -1.20 -16.90 -0.09
N GLY A 166 -2.08 -17.53 -0.87
CA GLY A 166 -2.83 -18.73 -0.50
C GLY A 166 -4.03 -18.50 0.39
N LEU A 167 -4.51 -17.26 0.46
CA LEU A 167 -5.76 -16.89 1.12
C LEU A 167 -6.98 -17.44 0.38
N GLU A 168 -6.88 -17.58 -0.94
CA GLU A 168 -7.91 -18.18 -1.81
C GLU A 168 -7.25 -19.15 -2.81
N PRO A 169 -7.96 -20.24 -3.19
CA PRO A 169 -7.45 -21.19 -4.17
C PRO A 169 -7.49 -20.61 -5.59
N LEU A 170 -6.54 -21.02 -6.43
CA LEU A 170 -6.55 -20.72 -7.85
C LEU A 170 -7.65 -21.53 -8.56
N VAL A 171 -8.23 -20.95 -9.61
CA VAL A 171 -9.06 -21.70 -10.58
C VAL A 171 -8.16 -22.51 -11.51
N SER A 172 -7.05 -21.92 -11.97
CA SER A 172 -6.03 -22.56 -12.80
C SER A 172 -4.72 -21.78 -12.73
N GLY A 173 -3.65 -22.36 -13.24
CA GLY A 173 -2.32 -21.79 -13.29
C GLY A 173 -1.38 -22.39 -12.26
N GLU A 174 -0.15 -21.94 -12.27
CA GLU A 174 0.92 -22.45 -11.43
C GLU A 174 1.69 -21.30 -10.78
N LEU A 175 2.16 -21.51 -9.56
CA LEU A 175 2.95 -20.54 -8.77
C LEU A 175 4.23 -21.20 -8.30
N PHE A 176 5.36 -20.53 -8.53
CA PHE A 176 6.66 -20.99 -8.05
C PHE A 176 7.34 -19.92 -7.20
N LEU A 177 7.90 -20.31 -6.07
CA LEU A 177 8.74 -19.49 -5.21
C LEU A 177 10.13 -20.10 -5.15
N CYS A 178 11.15 -19.34 -5.59
CA CYS A 178 12.53 -19.84 -5.72
C CYS A 178 12.62 -21.20 -6.45
N GLY A 179 11.85 -21.34 -7.54
CA GLY A 179 11.78 -22.56 -8.36
C GLY A 179 10.99 -23.72 -7.75
N GLN A 180 10.42 -23.57 -6.55
CA GLN A 180 9.60 -24.60 -5.90
C GLN A 180 8.12 -24.31 -6.13
N ASP A 181 7.36 -25.32 -6.55
CA ASP A 181 5.91 -25.21 -6.74
C ASP A 181 5.21 -24.95 -5.39
N ILE A 182 4.49 -23.83 -5.33
CA ILE A 182 3.70 -23.41 -4.18
C ILE A 182 2.20 -23.36 -4.47
N THR A 183 1.75 -23.79 -5.65
CA THR A 183 0.38 -23.63 -6.15
C THR A 183 -0.67 -24.08 -5.14
N HIS A 184 -0.46 -25.25 -4.53
CA HIS A 184 -1.40 -25.84 -3.57
C HIS A 184 -0.89 -25.88 -2.13
N THR A 185 0.17 -25.11 -1.83
CA THR A 185 0.72 -25.08 -0.47
C THR A 185 -0.09 -24.19 0.47
N SER A 186 -0.05 -24.52 1.77
CA SER A 186 -0.71 -23.69 2.79
C SER A 186 -0.01 -22.35 3.00
N ILE A 187 -0.73 -21.37 3.55
CA ILE A 187 -0.20 -20.03 3.92
C ILE A 187 1.07 -20.18 4.78
N ARG A 188 1.03 -21.03 5.82
CA ARG A 188 2.20 -21.29 6.68
C ARG A 188 3.40 -21.82 5.88
N LYS A 189 3.17 -22.73 4.95
CA LYS A 189 4.25 -23.28 4.12
C LYS A 189 4.86 -22.19 3.25
N ARG A 190 4.06 -21.34 2.58
CA ARG A 190 4.55 -20.19 1.80
C ARG A 190 5.37 -19.23 2.67
N SER A 191 4.88 -18.89 3.86
CA SER A 191 5.60 -18.03 4.80
C SER A 191 6.94 -18.64 5.25
N THR A 192 6.98 -19.94 5.58
CA THR A 192 8.23 -20.60 5.98
C THR A 192 9.20 -20.86 4.81
N MET A 193 8.73 -20.75 3.58
CA MET A 193 9.57 -20.78 2.37
C MET A 193 10.12 -19.42 1.98
N GLY A 194 9.84 -18.37 2.75
CA GLY A 194 10.39 -17.04 2.54
C GLY A 194 9.43 -16.04 1.87
N MET A 195 8.11 -16.26 1.90
CA MET A 195 7.13 -15.27 1.48
C MET A 195 6.65 -14.45 2.66
N SER A 196 6.78 -13.12 2.60
CA SER A 196 6.17 -12.16 3.54
C SER A 196 5.08 -11.37 2.85
N HIS A 197 4.08 -10.93 3.62
CA HIS A 197 2.93 -10.22 3.09
C HIS A 197 2.53 -9.05 3.99
N ILE A 198 2.65 -7.83 3.49
CA ILE A 198 2.07 -6.61 4.04
C ILE A 198 0.70 -6.44 3.40
N PRO A 199 -0.41 -6.68 4.14
CA PRO A 199 -1.74 -6.69 3.55
C PRO A 199 -2.31 -5.27 3.33
N GLU A 200 -3.23 -5.15 2.38
CA GLU A 200 -3.96 -3.92 2.10
C GLU A 200 -4.75 -3.39 3.32
N ASP A 201 -5.49 -4.28 3.96
CA ASP A 201 -6.27 -3.94 5.16
C ASP A 201 -5.53 -4.42 6.41
N ARG A 202 -4.87 -3.46 7.10
CA ARG A 202 -4.12 -3.70 8.32
C ARG A 202 -4.96 -4.19 9.49
N HIS A 203 -6.26 -3.86 9.52
CA HIS A 203 -7.17 -4.24 10.60
C HIS A 203 -7.79 -5.63 10.38
N LYS A 204 -8.04 -5.99 9.14
CA LYS A 204 -8.66 -7.27 8.78
C LYS A 204 -7.63 -8.41 8.68
N HIS A 205 -6.46 -8.11 8.10
CA HIS A 205 -5.46 -9.12 7.77
C HIS A 205 -4.07 -8.85 8.36
N GLY A 206 -3.81 -7.63 8.84
CA GLY A 206 -2.48 -7.24 9.33
C GLY A 206 -2.27 -7.49 10.81
N LEU A 207 -3.20 -7.08 11.67
CA LEU A 207 -3.09 -7.13 13.12
C LEU A 207 -4.34 -7.71 13.77
N VAL A 208 -4.16 -8.38 14.90
CA VAL A 208 -5.24 -8.66 15.85
C VAL A 208 -5.32 -7.46 16.79
N LEU A 209 -6.30 -6.57 16.56
CA LEU A 209 -6.34 -5.25 17.18
C LEU A 209 -6.41 -5.29 18.73
N ASP A 210 -7.04 -6.30 19.31
CA ASP A 210 -7.19 -6.46 20.75
C ASP A 210 -6.02 -7.18 21.43
N TYR A 211 -5.01 -7.61 20.64
CA TYR A 211 -3.78 -8.20 21.15
C TYR A 211 -2.74 -7.12 21.44
N SER A 212 -1.78 -7.46 22.30
CA SER A 212 -0.61 -6.65 22.55
C SER A 212 0.27 -6.56 21.29
N LEU A 213 1.13 -5.55 21.24
CA LEU A 213 2.10 -5.40 20.16
C LEU A 213 3.05 -6.60 20.11
N GLU A 214 3.52 -7.10 21.27
CA GLU A 214 4.40 -8.28 21.33
C GLU A 214 3.73 -9.56 20.80
N ASP A 215 2.44 -9.77 21.08
CA ASP A 215 1.71 -10.91 20.53
C ASP A 215 1.51 -10.77 19.01
N ASN A 216 1.26 -9.57 18.51
CA ASN A 216 1.17 -9.30 17.07
C ASN A 216 2.50 -9.48 16.34
N MET A 217 3.63 -9.14 16.97
CA MET A 217 4.96 -9.32 16.36
C MET A 217 5.30 -10.79 16.11
N VAL A 218 4.87 -11.71 16.99
CA VAL A 218 5.16 -13.15 16.83
C VAL A 218 4.02 -13.93 16.20
N LEU A 219 2.93 -13.30 15.81
CA LEU A 219 1.68 -13.94 15.36
C LEU A 219 1.89 -15.02 14.28
N GLN A 220 2.86 -14.83 13.39
CA GLN A 220 3.15 -15.75 12.30
C GLN A 220 4.32 -16.71 12.61
N ARG A 221 5.02 -16.50 13.74
CA ARG A 221 6.23 -17.24 14.15
C ARG A 221 6.13 -17.91 15.51
N TYR A 222 4.99 -17.76 16.21
CA TYR A 222 4.82 -18.29 17.58
C TYR A 222 5.20 -19.75 17.76
N PHE A 223 5.13 -20.57 16.69
CA PHE A 223 5.44 -21.99 16.70
C PHE A 223 6.95 -22.28 16.60
N GLU A 224 7.79 -21.29 16.33
CA GLU A 224 9.23 -21.46 16.21
C GLU A 224 9.85 -21.79 17.60
N PRO A 225 10.94 -22.59 17.64
CA PRO A 225 11.59 -22.97 18.90
C PRO A 225 12.07 -21.82 19.76
N GLU A 226 12.28 -20.63 19.17
CA GLU A 226 12.62 -19.40 19.86
C GLU A 226 11.46 -18.94 20.77
N PHE A 227 10.22 -19.06 20.29
CA PHE A 227 9.02 -18.50 20.94
C PHE A 227 8.16 -19.55 21.65
N THR A 228 8.35 -20.84 21.36
CA THR A 228 7.59 -21.94 21.96
C THR A 228 8.54 -23.02 22.45
N ASP A 229 8.27 -23.56 23.64
CA ASP A 229 9.04 -24.67 24.18
C ASP A 229 8.56 -26.02 23.60
N LYS A 230 9.25 -27.11 23.99
CA LYS A 230 8.92 -28.45 23.52
C LYS A 230 7.55 -28.96 23.98
N ALA A 231 6.98 -28.38 25.04
CA ALA A 231 5.67 -28.73 25.58
C ALA A 231 4.54 -27.87 24.98
N GLY A 232 4.87 -26.91 24.09
CA GLY A 232 3.92 -26.02 23.42
C GLY A 232 3.61 -24.73 24.17
N PHE A 233 4.31 -24.43 25.28
CA PHE A 233 4.12 -23.18 26.02
C PHE A 233 4.94 -22.05 25.42
N LEU A 234 4.32 -20.85 25.33
CA LEU A 234 4.95 -19.64 24.84
C LEU A 234 6.04 -19.13 25.78
N ARG A 235 7.21 -18.84 25.24
CA ARG A 235 8.35 -18.24 25.94
C ARG A 235 8.20 -16.72 26.04
N ARG A 236 7.35 -16.26 26.94
CA ARG A 236 6.97 -14.85 27.07
C ARG A 236 8.17 -13.89 27.17
N LYS A 237 9.25 -14.27 27.82
CA LYS A 237 10.47 -13.46 27.93
C LYS A 237 11.13 -13.25 26.56
N ASN A 238 11.20 -14.30 25.74
CA ASN A 238 11.77 -14.21 24.40
C ASN A 238 10.89 -13.35 23.48
N ILE A 239 9.56 -13.56 23.54
CA ILE A 239 8.59 -12.77 22.80
C ILE A 239 8.72 -11.28 23.15
N ARG A 240 8.84 -10.95 24.43
CA ARG A 240 9.05 -9.58 24.91
C ARG A 240 10.33 -8.97 24.33
N GLY A 241 11.45 -9.62 24.49
CA GLY A 241 12.74 -9.13 23.98
C GLY A 241 12.76 -8.99 22.46
N TYR A 242 12.12 -9.93 21.73
CA TYR A 242 11.93 -9.83 20.29
C TYR A 242 11.13 -8.59 19.91
N ALA A 243 10.02 -8.34 20.56
CA ALA A 243 9.18 -7.18 20.29
C ALA A 243 9.88 -5.86 20.65
N GLU A 244 10.62 -5.80 21.76
CA GLU A 244 11.42 -4.63 22.14
C GLU A 244 12.46 -4.28 21.07
N ARG A 245 13.17 -5.28 20.54
CA ARG A 245 14.13 -5.11 19.45
C ARG A 245 13.47 -4.54 18.19
N LEU A 246 12.33 -5.09 17.76
CA LEU A 246 11.61 -4.60 16.58
C LEU A 246 11.05 -3.19 16.77
N ILE A 247 10.53 -2.88 17.94
CA ILE A 247 10.02 -1.55 18.29
C ILE A 247 11.13 -0.51 18.13
N GLU A 248 12.33 -0.80 18.64
CA GLU A 248 13.49 0.09 18.56
C GLU A 248 14.02 0.19 17.11
N GLN A 249 14.27 -0.94 16.47
CA GLN A 249 14.86 -1.01 15.13
C GLN A 249 14.01 -0.31 14.06
N TYR A 250 12.68 -0.42 14.16
CA TYR A 250 11.75 0.10 13.17
C TYR A 250 11.03 1.38 13.61
N ASP A 251 11.47 2.03 14.69
CA ASP A 251 10.86 3.26 15.24
C ASP A 251 9.33 3.13 15.39
N VAL A 252 8.87 2.02 15.96
CA VAL A 252 7.44 1.81 16.24
C VAL A 252 7.08 2.51 17.53
N ARG A 253 6.28 3.57 17.44
CA ARG A 253 5.88 4.34 18.63
C ARG A 253 4.64 3.72 19.27
N SER A 254 4.79 3.33 20.52
CA SER A 254 3.73 2.70 21.31
C SER A 254 3.72 3.29 22.73
N GLY A 255 2.52 3.47 23.31
CA GLY A 255 2.37 4.17 24.60
C GLY A 255 2.95 3.41 25.79
N GLN A 256 2.95 2.07 25.72
CA GLN A 256 3.40 1.18 26.80
C GLN A 256 4.43 0.13 26.31
N GLY A 257 5.15 0.44 25.22
CA GLY A 257 6.09 -0.51 24.62
C GLY A 257 5.41 -1.79 24.11
N PRO A 258 6.02 -2.97 24.30
CA PRO A 258 5.50 -4.24 23.79
C PRO A 258 4.09 -4.63 24.25
N VAL A 259 3.66 -4.17 25.40
CA VAL A 259 2.32 -4.50 25.95
C VAL A 259 1.21 -3.58 25.44
N THR A 260 1.53 -2.58 24.63
CA THR A 260 0.53 -1.69 24.04
C THR A 260 -0.47 -2.50 23.21
N ILE A 261 -1.76 -2.29 23.45
CA ILE A 261 -2.83 -2.90 22.65
C ILE A 261 -2.82 -2.25 21.25
N ALA A 262 -2.78 -3.07 20.20
CA ALA A 262 -2.60 -2.60 18.83
C ALA A 262 -3.67 -1.59 18.39
N ARG A 263 -4.91 -1.74 18.84
CA ARG A 263 -6.03 -0.82 18.57
C ARG A 263 -5.77 0.62 19.04
N SER A 264 -4.98 0.82 20.08
CA SER A 264 -4.69 2.15 20.64
C SER A 264 -3.60 2.91 19.90
N MET A 265 -2.95 2.27 18.92
CA MET A 265 -1.86 2.85 18.14
C MET A 265 -2.41 3.65 16.96
N SER A 266 -1.65 4.67 16.52
CA SER A 266 -1.96 5.36 15.26
C SER A 266 -1.75 4.45 14.05
N GLY A 267 -2.48 4.71 12.94
CA GLY A 267 -2.38 3.91 11.71
C GLY A 267 -0.95 3.78 11.18
N GLY A 268 -0.16 4.85 11.23
CA GLY A 268 1.25 4.81 10.81
C GLY A 268 2.11 3.89 11.69
N ASN A 269 1.88 3.85 13.00
CA ASN A 269 2.62 2.94 13.89
C ASN A 269 2.12 1.49 13.79
N GLN A 270 0.84 1.28 13.54
CA GLN A 270 0.31 -0.05 13.20
C GLN A 270 0.97 -0.58 11.93
N GLN A 271 1.09 0.25 10.90
CA GLN A 271 1.74 -0.13 9.65
C GLN A 271 3.24 -0.41 9.84
N LYS A 272 3.95 0.43 10.58
CA LYS A 272 5.36 0.17 10.95
C LYS A 272 5.53 -1.16 11.68
N ALA A 273 4.60 -1.53 12.56
CA ALA A 273 4.62 -2.81 13.26
C ALA A 273 4.46 -4.00 12.30
N ILE A 274 3.54 -3.89 11.33
CA ILE A 274 3.37 -4.91 10.28
C ILE A 274 4.63 -5.02 9.44
N VAL A 275 5.16 -3.90 8.96
CA VAL A 275 6.39 -3.86 8.13
C VAL A 275 7.56 -4.46 8.89
N ALA A 276 7.76 -4.09 10.17
CA ALA A 276 8.80 -4.64 11.03
C ALA A 276 8.70 -6.17 11.12
N ARG A 277 7.51 -6.69 11.42
CA ARG A 277 7.26 -8.13 11.51
C ARG A 277 7.53 -8.86 10.19
N GLU A 278 7.11 -8.29 9.07
CA GLU A 278 7.22 -8.94 7.77
C GLU A 278 8.65 -8.91 7.21
N ILE A 279 9.39 -7.83 7.45
CA ILE A 279 10.78 -7.68 7.00
C ILE A 279 11.75 -8.48 7.90
N ASP A 280 11.53 -8.50 9.22
CA ASP A 280 12.43 -9.22 10.15
C ASP A 280 12.41 -10.75 9.96
N LYS A 281 11.47 -11.27 9.20
CA LYS A 281 11.48 -12.68 8.77
C LYS A 281 12.56 -12.99 7.72
N ASP A 282 13.25 -11.97 7.23
CA ASP A 282 14.24 -12.07 6.15
C ASP A 282 13.68 -12.78 4.90
N PRO A 283 12.60 -12.26 4.28
CA PRO A 283 11.92 -12.94 3.21
C PRO A 283 12.74 -12.98 1.91
N GLU A 284 12.52 -14.01 1.10
CA GLU A 284 12.95 -14.05 -0.30
C GLU A 284 12.05 -13.17 -1.19
N LEU A 285 10.75 -13.15 -0.87
CA LEU A 285 9.72 -12.35 -1.53
C LEU A 285 8.92 -11.57 -0.52
N LEU A 286 8.90 -10.24 -0.66
CA LEU A 286 8.02 -9.34 0.07
C LEU A 286 6.87 -8.90 -0.83
N VAL A 287 5.64 -9.33 -0.53
CA VAL A 287 4.41 -8.86 -1.18
C VAL A 287 3.85 -7.69 -0.37
N ALA A 288 3.90 -6.47 -0.90
CA ALA A 288 3.43 -5.26 -0.22
C ALA A 288 2.21 -4.68 -0.95
N VAL A 289 1.04 -4.72 -0.31
CA VAL A 289 -0.23 -4.31 -0.93
C VAL A 289 -0.70 -3.00 -0.31
N GLN A 290 -0.74 -1.94 -1.11
CA GLN A 290 -1.09 -0.59 -0.69
C GLN A 290 -0.45 -0.21 0.66
N PRO A 291 0.88 -0.39 0.79
CA PRO A 291 1.56 -0.31 2.08
C PRO A 291 1.51 1.09 2.71
N THR A 292 1.23 2.11 1.92
CA THR A 292 1.22 3.52 2.32
C THR A 292 -0.19 4.11 2.46
N ARG A 293 -1.22 3.34 2.16
CA ARG A 293 -2.61 3.82 2.16
C ARG A 293 -3.05 4.42 3.48
N GLY A 294 -3.53 5.68 3.43
CA GLY A 294 -4.03 6.42 4.59
C GLY A 294 -2.96 6.71 5.65
N LEU A 295 -1.72 6.91 5.23
CA LEU A 295 -0.61 7.28 6.10
C LEU A 295 -0.19 8.73 5.85
N ASP A 296 0.42 9.33 6.88
CA ASP A 296 1.05 10.64 6.73
C ASP A 296 2.35 10.56 5.90
N VAL A 297 2.76 11.69 5.34
CA VAL A 297 3.93 11.80 4.45
C VAL A 297 5.21 11.21 5.08
N GLY A 298 5.39 11.38 6.39
CA GLY A 298 6.57 10.84 7.08
C GLY A 298 6.55 9.32 7.20
N ALA A 299 5.37 8.73 7.36
CA ALA A 299 5.20 7.28 7.36
C ALA A 299 5.35 6.71 5.94
N ILE A 300 4.83 7.40 4.91
CA ILE A 300 5.01 7.02 3.50
C ILE A 300 6.50 6.95 3.14
N GLU A 301 7.24 8.03 3.39
CA GLU A 301 8.70 8.08 3.15
C GLU A 301 9.44 6.92 3.85
N TYR A 302 9.07 6.64 5.11
CA TYR A 302 9.65 5.54 5.85
C TYR A 302 9.38 4.18 5.20
N ILE A 303 8.14 3.90 4.80
CA ILE A 303 7.76 2.63 4.16
C ILE A 303 8.50 2.46 2.82
N HIS A 304 8.53 3.49 1.98
CA HIS A 304 9.25 3.44 0.71
C HIS A 304 10.73 3.09 0.90
N ARG A 305 11.39 3.71 1.89
CA ARG A 305 12.78 3.38 2.23
C ARG A 305 12.94 1.92 2.64
N GLN A 306 11.99 1.35 3.39
CA GLN A 306 12.05 -0.06 3.78
C GLN A 306 11.92 -0.99 2.56
N LEU A 307 11.00 -0.69 1.63
CA LEU A 307 10.85 -1.47 0.40
C LEU A 307 12.11 -1.43 -0.46
N VAL A 308 12.68 -0.24 -0.64
CA VAL A 308 13.94 -0.07 -1.41
C VAL A 308 15.11 -0.76 -0.69
N ALA A 309 15.20 -0.68 0.64
CA ALA A 309 16.23 -1.39 1.39
C ALA A 309 16.16 -2.90 1.17
N GLN A 310 14.97 -3.50 1.20
CA GLN A 310 14.78 -4.93 0.90
C GLN A 310 15.25 -5.29 -0.51
N ARG A 311 14.89 -4.49 -1.50
CA ARG A 311 15.38 -4.66 -2.86
C ARG A 311 16.91 -4.56 -2.95
N ASP A 312 17.52 -3.55 -2.31
CA ASP A 312 18.97 -3.31 -2.34
C ASP A 312 19.75 -4.40 -1.59
N GLU A 313 19.12 -5.11 -0.66
CA GLU A 313 19.61 -6.33 0.00
C GLU A 313 19.46 -7.59 -0.87
N GLY A 314 18.97 -7.44 -2.12
CA GLY A 314 18.80 -8.54 -3.07
C GLY A 314 17.52 -9.35 -2.88
N LYS A 315 16.53 -8.83 -2.16
CA LYS A 315 15.20 -9.46 -2.04
C LYS A 315 14.33 -9.11 -3.25
N ALA A 316 13.35 -9.95 -3.55
CA ALA A 316 12.31 -9.64 -4.52
C ALA A 316 11.16 -8.91 -3.82
N VAL A 317 10.66 -7.84 -4.42
CA VAL A 317 9.52 -7.07 -3.89
C VAL A 317 8.43 -7.00 -4.94
N LEU A 318 7.23 -7.48 -4.59
CA LEU A 318 6.02 -7.28 -5.36
C LEU A 318 5.18 -6.20 -4.65
N LEU A 319 5.15 -5.01 -5.23
CA LEU A 319 4.32 -3.90 -4.78
C LEU A 319 2.97 -3.96 -5.51
N VAL A 320 1.88 -3.76 -4.81
CA VAL A 320 0.56 -3.50 -5.41
C VAL A 320 0.11 -2.14 -4.93
N SER A 321 -0.03 -1.18 -5.84
CA SER A 321 -0.38 0.19 -5.47
C SER A 321 -1.38 0.80 -6.44
N LEU A 322 -2.25 1.65 -5.90
CA LEU A 322 -3.21 2.49 -6.63
C LEU A 322 -2.77 3.97 -6.63
N GLU A 323 -1.73 4.31 -5.84
CA GLU A 323 -1.23 5.68 -5.71
C GLU A 323 -0.21 5.96 -6.81
N LEU A 324 -0.54 6.90 -7.72
CA LEU A 324 0.30 7.21 -8.90
C LEU A 324 1.74 7.57 -8.53
N ASP A 325 1.93 8.39 -7.49
CA ASP A 325 3.28 8.81 -7.08
C ASP A 325 4.11 7.61 -6.60
N GLU A 326 3.49 6.67 -5.86
CA GLU A 326 4.14 5.43 -5.43
C GLU A 326 4.47 4.53 -6.62
N VAL A 327 3.55 4.40 -7.59
CA VAL A 327 3.72 3.59 -8.80
C VAL A 327 4.84 4.14 -9.70
N MET A 328 5.02 5.47 -9.75
CA MET A 328 6.05 6.08 -10.60
C MET A 328 7.44 6.12 -9.93
N ASP A 329 7.51 6.24 -8.60
CA ASP A 329 8.77 6.50 -7.90
C ASP A 329 9.45 5.25 -7.33
N VAL A 330 8.66 4.27 -6.83
CA VAL A 330 9.21 3.17 -6.03
C VAL A 330 9.66 1.97 -6.88
N PRO A 331 8.89 1.48 -7.86
CA PRO A 331 9.23 0.26 -8.59
C PRO A 331 10.34 0.46 -9.62
N ASP A 332 10.91 -0.65 -10.04
CA ASP A 332 11.85 -0.72 -11.18
C ASP A 332 11.13 -1.10 -12.46
N ARG A 333 9.94 -1.73 -12.33
CA ARG A 333 9.09 -2.18 -13.43
C ARG A 333 7.62 -2.13 -13.00
N ILE A 334 6.75 -1.68 -13.91
CA ILE A 334 5.31 -1.55 -13.68
C ILE A 334 4.56 -2.53 -14.58
N LEU A 335 3.71 -3.36 -13.98
CA LEU A 335 2.72 -4.18 -14.68
C LEU A 335 1.36 -3.54 -14.45
N VAL A 336 0.65 -3.18 -15.52
CA VAL A 336 -0.66 -2.54 -15.39
C VAL A 336 -1.76 -3.58 -15.52
N MET A 337 -2.63 -3.62 -14.51
CA MET A 337 -3.75 -4.55 -14.45
C MET A 337 -5.07 -3.85 -14.76
N TYR A 338 -5.80 -4.36 -15.75
CA TYR A 338 -7.12 -3.90 -16.13
C TYR A 338 -8.06 -5.08 -16.41
N GLU A 339 -9.25 -5.08 -15.83
CA GLU A 339 -10.28 -6.13 -15.97
C GLU A 339 -9.74 -7.58 -15.79
N GLY A 340 -8.80 -7.75 -14.86
CA GLY A 340 -8.22 -9.06 -14.51
C GLY A 340 -7.07 -9.52 -15.40
N GLU A 341 -6.59 -8.70 -16.32
CA GLU A 341 -5.49 -8.99 -17.25
C GLU A 341 -4.34 -8.03 -17.02
N ILE A 342 -3.10 -8.46 -17.29
CA ILE A 342 -1.96 -7.54 -17.42
C ILE A 342 -2.02 -6.98 -18.85
N VAL A 343 -2.27 -5.67 -18.95
CA VAL A 343 -2.48 -4.97 -20.22
C VAL A 343 -1.25 -4.18 -20.69
N GLY A 344 -0.23 -4.06 -19.85
CA GLY A 344 1.03 -3.39 -20.22
C GLY A 344 2.13 -3.67 -19.22
N GLU A 345 3.37 -3.62 -19.71
CA GLU A 345 4.60 -3.64 -18.93
C GLU A 345 5.41 -2.38 -19.23
N LEU A 346 5.62 -1.53 -18.22
CA LEU A 346 6.15 -0.19 -18.36
C LEU A 346 7.42 0.01 -17.54
N ASP A 347 8.32 0.86 -18.05
CA ASP A 347 9.48 1.37 -17.30
C ASP A 347 9.10 2.72 -16.67
N PRO A 348 9.11 2.86 -15.33
CA PRO A 348 8.76 4.11 -14.66
C PRO A 348 9.66 5.29 -15.05
N LYS A 349 10.86 5.03 -15.57
CA LYS A 349 11.79 6.10 -15.99
C LYS A 349 11.41 6.76 -17.32
N THR A 350 10.67 6.06 -18.17
CA THR A 350 10.30 6.52 -19.51
C THR A 350 8.82 6.76 -19.70
N THR A 351 7.99 6.26 -18.77
CA THR A 351 6.53 6.37 -18.81
C THR A 351 6.08 7.68 -18.16
N THR A 352 5.06 8.35 -18.73
CA THR A 352 4.41 9.51 -18.12
C THR A 352 3.20 9.09 -17.30
N GLN A 353 2.75 9.95 -16.38
CA GLN A 353 1.52 9.71 -15.62
C GLN A 353 0.28 9.61 -16.52
N GLU A 354 0.23 10.41 -17.60
CA GLU A 354 -0.87 10.34 -18.56
C GLU A 354 -0.87 9.00 -19.31
N GLU A 355 0.31 8.52 -19.72
CA GLU A 355 0.43 7.22 -20.38
C GLU A 355 0.01 6.08 -19.44
N LEU A 356 0.50 6.06 -18.22
CA LEU A 356 0.09 5.10 -17.20
C LEU A 356 -1.44 5.14 -17.00
N GLY A 357 -2.03 6.33 -16.93
CA GLY A 357 -3.47 6.54 -16.81
C GLY A 357 -4.27 5.90 -17.95
N LEU A 358 -3.77 5.97 -19.19
CA LEU A 358 -4.42 5.33 -20.36
C LEU A 358 -4.45 3.81 -20.24
N TYR A 359 -3.35 3.19 -19.78
CA TYR A 359 -3.30 1.75 -19.52
C TYR A 359 -4.24 1.36 -18.37
N MET A 360 -4.23 2.10 -17.25
CA MET A 360 -5.09 1.84 -16.09
C MET A 360 -6.58 1.96 -16.43
N ALA A 361 -6.93 2.85 -17.37
CA ALA A 361 -8.30 3.02 -17.86
C ALA A 361 -8.69 2.03 -18.98
N GLY A 362 -7.75 1.15 -19.42
CA GLY A 362 -7.98 0.21 -20.52
C GLY A 362 -8.03 0.82 -21.92
N ALA A 363 -7.71 2.11 -22.04
CA ALA A 363 -7.67 2.83 -23.32
C ALA A 363 -6.41 2.51 -24.15
N LYS A 364 -5.37 1.97 -23.49
CA LYS A 364 -4.12 1.52 -24.12
C LYS A 364 -3.79 0.12 -23.62
N ARG A 365 -3.30 -0.74 -24.51
CA ARG A 365 -2.83 -2.10 -24.22
C ARG A 365 -1.61 -2.40 -25.06
N ASP A 366 -0.66 -3.14 -24.50
CA ASP A 366 0.44 -3.70 -25.29
C ASP A 366 -0.08 -4.81 -26.18
N GLU A 367 0.51 -4.95 -27.37
CA GLU A 367 0.24 -6.12 -28.21
C GLU A 367 0.70 -7.38 -27.46
N VAL A 368 -0.21 -8.34 -27.29
CA VAL A 368 0.12 -9.63 -26.67
C VAL A 368 1.24 -10.26 -27.53
N LYS A 369 2.46 -10.28 -27.03
CA LYS A 369 3.50 -11.11 -27.62
C LYS A 369 3.09 -12.56 -27.37
N ALA A 370 2.60 -13.21 -28.44
CA ALA A 370 2.18 -14.61 -28.49
C ALA A 370 3.32 -15.56 -28.10
#